data_aa6e7c86f9154ed9e22237ee0e24351e
#
_entry.id   aa6e7c86f9154ed9e22237ee0e24351e
#
_cell.length_a   1.000
_cell.length_b   1.000
_cell.length_c   1.000
_cell.angle_alpha   90.00
_cell.angle_beta   90.00
_cell.angle_gamma   90.00
#
_symmetry.space_group_name_H-M   'P 1'
#
loop_
_entity.id
_entity.type
_entity.pdbx_description
1 polymer ?
#
loop_
_entity_poly.entity_id
_entity_poly.type
_entity_poly.pdbx_seq_one_letter_code
_entity_poly.pdbx_strand_id
1 'polypeptide(L)'
;EVVVLGLDDQRGEEWSRRFGDGFHFERSSNEAIGHHLLDTDLLVGAVLKRGARAEAVVTRSQIASMQPGSVAVDVSIDQGGCLETSRPTSHSDPVYFEEGVLHYCVTNMPGAYPRTSTIALTSAVFPYTLILANQGLDGVFGDPGFLKGLQVYQGKLRSEVIAKDLDLTGALDLQSR
;
A
#
# COMPACT_ATOMS: atom_id res chain seq x y z
N GLU A 1 16.29 -16.06 5.27
CA GLU A 1 16.87 -14.74 4.94
C GLU A 1 15.80 -13.82 4.42
N VAL A 2 15.81 -12.55 4.83
CA VAL A 2 14.84 -11.54 4.42
C VAL A 2 15.58 -10.34 3.82
N VAL A 3 15.25 -10.01 2.57
CA VAL A 3 15.73 -8.79 1.90
C VAL A 3 14.58 -7.79 1.81
N VAL A 4 14.80 -6.58 2.26
CA VAL A 4 13.84 -5.48 2.15
C VAL A 4 14.38 -4.42 1.19
N LEU A 5 13.67 -4.21 0.11
CA LEU A 5 13.94 -3.13 -0.84
C LEU A 5 13.08 -1.91 -0.49
N GLY A 6 13.71 -0.78 -0.20
CA GLY A 6 13.01 0.43 0.23
C GLY A 6 13.65 1.72 -0.26
N LEU A 7 13.01 2.85 -0.01
CA LEU A 7 13.47 4.18 -0.43
C LEU A 7 14.10 5.00 0.70
N ASP A 8 14.02 4.51 1.94
CA ASP A 8 14.44 5.21 3.16
C ASP A 8 15.62 4.47 3.81
N ASP A 9 16.83 4.92 3.49
CA ASP A 9 18.08 4.31 3.94
C ASP A 9 18.22 4.40 5.48
N GLN A 10 17.77 5.50 6.10
CA GLN A 10 17.83 5.67 7.56
C GLN A 10 16.96 4.63 8.27
N ARG A 11 15.78 4.38 7.75
CA ARG A 11 14.87 3.33 8.26
C ARG A 11 15.46 1.94 8.01
N GLY A 12 16.11 1.74 6.88
CA GLY A 12 16.83 0.51 6.56
C GLY A 12 17.90 0.19 7.59
N GLU A 13 18.72 1.17 7.96
CA GLU A 13 19.75 1.02 9.01
C GLU A 13 19.13 0.73 10.39
N GLU A 14 18.02 1.38 10.73
CA GLU A 14 17.29 1.10 11.97
C GLU A 14 16.81 -0.35 12.03
N TRP A 15 16.21 -0.84 10.93
CA TRP A 15 15.73 -2.21 10.86
C TRP A 15 16.87 -3.23 10.89
N SER A 16 17.98 -2.99 10.19
CA SER A 16 19.16 -3.86 10.22
C SER A 16 19.70 -4.00 11.64
N ARG A 17 19.76 -2.90 12.41
CA ARG A 17 20.14 -2.94 13.83
C ARG A 17 19.16 -3.70 14.71
N ARG A 18 17.85 -3.61 14.39
CA ARG A 18 16.77 -4.23 15.18
C ARG A 18 16.65 -5.73 14.94
N PHE A 19 16.81 -6.18 13.69
CA PHE A 19 16.54 -7.55 13.29
C PHE A 19 17.82 -8.41 13.17
N GLY A 20 19.00 -7.77 13.10
CA GLY A 20 20.28 -8.47 13.10
C GLY A 20 20.53 -9.33 11.87
N ASP A 21 21.31 -10.40 12.06
CA ASP A 21 21.71 -11.32 11.01
C ASP A 21 20.50 -12.00 10.36
N GLY A 22 20.51 -12.10 9.04
CA GLY A 22 19.39 -12.64 8.26
C GLY A 22 18.39 -11.62 7.76
N PHE A 23 18.55 -10.32 8.12
CA PHE A 23 17.83 -9.18 7.57
C PHE A 23 18.78 -8.30 6.78
N HIS A 24 18.48 -8.04 5.52
CA HIS A 24 19.23 -7.16 4.64
C HIS A 24 18.34 -6.06 4.11
N PHE A 25 18.84 -4.83 4.14
CA PHE A 25 18.18 -3.70 3.48
C PHE A 25 19.02 -3.24 2.30
N GLU A 26 18.37 -3.03 1.17
CA GLU A 26 18.97 -2.40 0.01
C GLU A 26 18.04 -1.34 -0.56
N ARG A 27 18.63 -0.27 -1.11
CA ARG A 27 17.84 0.78 -1.75
C ARG A 27 17.14 0.22 -2.98
N SER A 28 15.82 0.40 -3.04
CA SER A 28 15.00 -0.09 -4.14
C SER A 28 15.40 0.57 -5.46
N SER A 29 15.67 -0.27 -6.44
CA SER A 29 15.86 0.08 -7.84
C SER A 29 15.36 -1.07 -8.71
N ASN A 30 15.10 -0.78 -9.98
CA ASN A 30 14.68 -1.83 -10.93
C ASN A 30 15.74 -2.95 -11.06
N GLU A 31 17.02 -2.58 -10.97
CA GLU A 31 18.16 -3.52 -11.00
C GLU A 31 18.20 -4.39 -9.74
N ALA A 32 18.12 -3.79 -8.54
CA ALA A 32 18.09 -4.50 -7.28
C ALA A 32 16.91 -5.49 -7.20
N ILE A 33 15.71 -5.05 -7.61
CA ILE A 33 14.53 -5.91 -7.68
C ILE A 33 14.81 -7.11 -8.60
N GLY A 34 15.27 -6.86 -9.82
CA GLY A 34 15.56 -7.93 -10.78
C GLY A 34 16.62 -8.91 -10.29
N HIS A 35 17.65 -8.42 -9.59
CA HIS A 35 18.72 -9.26 -9.03
C HIS A 35 18.18 -10.21 -7.95
N HIS A 36 17.46 -9.69 -6.96
CA HIS A 36 16.97 -10.51 -5.85
C HIS A 36 15.87 -11.50 -6.27
N LEU A 37 15.06 -11.18 -7.28
CA LEU A 37 13.97 -12.06 -7.70
C LEU A 37 14.45 -13.40 -8.30
N LEU A 38 15.69 -13.51 -8.75
CA LEU A 38 16.24 -14.76 -9.29
C LEU A 38 16.27 -15.92 -8.28
N ASP A 39 16.45 -15.58 -6.99
CA ASP A 39 16.59 -16.56 -5.91
C ASP A 39 15.49 -16.38 -4.83
N THR A 40 14.43 -15.64 -5.14
CA THR A 40 13.34 -15.35 -4.19
C THR A 40 12.28 -16.44 -4.23
N ASP A 41 12.01 -17.08 -3.08
CA ASP A 41 10.88 -18.02 -2.90
C ASP A 41 9.57 -17.31 -2.65
N LEU A 42 9.60 -16.19 -1.91
CA LEU A 42 8.43 -15.40 -1.55
C LEU A 42 8.67 -13.90 -1.78
N LEU A 43 7.99 -13.34 -2.76
CA LEU A 43 7.92 -11.90 -3.00
C LEU A 43 6.71 -11.30 -2.25
N VAL A 44 6.94 -10.24 -1.48
CA VAL A 44 5.85 -9.45 -0.86
C VAL A 44 5.90 -8.02 -1.38
N GLY A 45 4.93 -7.66 -2.21
CA GLY A 45 4.73 -6.29 -2.70
C GLY A 45 3.92 -5.48 -1.68
N ALA A 46 4.49 -4.40 -1.15
CA ALA A 46 3.88 -3.55 -0.13
C ALA A 46 4.16 -2.06 -0.38
N VAL A 47 3.90 -1.60 -1.59
CA VAL A 47 4.08 -0.21 -2.01
C VAL A 47 2.87 0.62 -1.59
N LEU A 48 3.11 1.76 -0.96
CA LEU A 48 2.07 2.70 -0.56
C LEU A 48 2.26 4.05 -1.25
N LYS A 49 1.28 4.45 -2.06
CA LYS A 49 1.15 5.80 -2.58
C LYS A 49 -0.09 6.45 -1.94
N ARG A 50 0.12 7.38 -1.03
CA ARG A 50 -0.98 7.96 -0.25
C ARG A 50 -1.97 8.72 -1.15
N GLY A 51 -3.24 8.28 -1.15
CA GLY A 51 -4.33 8.91 -1.87
C GLY A 51 -4.33 8.67 -3.38
N ALA A 52 -3.45 7.85 -3.92
CA ALA A 52 -3.36 7.51 -5.34
C ALA A 52 -3.22 5.99 -5.54
N ARG A 53 -3.32 5.56 -6.79
CA ARG A 53 -3.03 4.17 -7.16
C ARG A 53 -1.56 3.84 -6.91
N ALA A 54 -1.28 2.62 -6.49
CA ALA A 54 0.07 2.09 -6.47
C ALA A 54 0.61 2.02 -7.91
N GLU A 55 1.90 2.30 -8.06
CA GLU A 55 2.59 2.10 -9.33
C GLU A 55 3.16 0.68 -9.36
N ALA A 56 3.12 0.03 -10.51
CA ALA A 56 3.79 -1.24 -10.69
C ALA A 56 5.31 -1.02 -10.59
N VAL A 57 5.93 -1.63 -9.59
CA VAL A 57 7.38 -1.55 -9.35
C VAL A 57 8.10 -2.84 -9.73
N VAL A 58 7.34 -3.93 -9.95
CA VAL A 58 7.86 -5.21 -10.44
C VAL A 58 7.22 -5.50 -11.80
N THR A 59 8.04 -5.66 -12.80
CA THR A 59 7.59 -5.92 -14.17
C THR A 59 7.22 -7.39 -14.37
N ARG A 60 6.42 -7.66 -15.40
CA ARG A 60 6.09 -9.04 -15.82
C ARG A 60 7.34 -9.87 -16.12
N SER A 61 8.33 -9.28 -16.76
CA SER A 61 9.59 -9.97 -17.08
C SER A 61 10.39 -10.35 -15.85
N GLN A 62 10.35 -9.53 -14.80
CA GLN A 62 10.98 -9.84 -13.52
C GLN A 62 10.23 -10.96 -12.78
N ILE A 63 8.91 -10.98 -12.79
CA ILE A 63 8.13 -12.12 -12.27
C ILE A 63 8.48 -13.40 -13.03
N ALA A 64 8.57 -13.35 -14.36
CA ALA A 64 8.96 -14.50 -15.18
C ALA A 64 10.38 -15.01 -14.91
N SER A 65 11.25 -14.23 -14.28
CA SER A 65 12.59 -14.64 -13.89
C SER A 65 12.67 -15.36 -12.54
N MET A 66 11.58 -15.34 -11.76
CA MET A 66 11.49 -16.07 -10.49
C MET A 66 11.48 -17.60 -10.74
N GLN A 67 11.89 -18.35 -9.72
CA GLN A 67 11.85 -19.80 -9.80
C GLN A 67 10.41 -20.32 -9.94
N PRO A 68 10.13 -21.29 -10.81
CA PRO A 68 8.80 -21.88 -10.91
C PRO A 68 8.33 -22.44 -9.56
N GLY A 69 7.12 -22.08 -9.14
CA GLY A 69 6.55 -22.45 -7.85
C GLY A 69 6.81 -21.44 -6.72
N SER A 70 7.56 -20.37 -6.98
CA SER A 70 7.66 -19.23 -6.06
C SER A 70 6.29 -18.58 -5.86
N VAL A 71 6.18 -17.78 -4.81
CA VAL A 71 4.93 -17.11 -4.41
C VAL A 71 5.10 -15.60 -4.46
N ALA A 72 4.13 -14.90 -5.03
CA ALA A 72 4.03 -13.45 -5.01
C ALA A 72 2.75 -13.01 -4.27
N VAL A 73 2.91 -12.23 -3.21
CA VAL A 73 1.82 -11.62 -2.43
C VAL A 73 1.80 -10.12 -2.68
N ASP A 74 0.72 -9.60 -3.22
CA ASP A 74 0.57 -8.15 -3.43
C ASP A 74 -0.37 -7.55 -2.37
N VAL A 75 0.23 -6.97 -1.32
CA VAL A 75 -0.51 -6.27 -0.24
C VAL A 75 -1.09 -4.94 -0.74
N SER A 76 -0.52 -4.38 -1.81
CA SER A 76 -0.97 -3.11 -2.43
C SER A 76 -2.17 -3.29 -3.35
N ILE A 77 -2.73 -4.49 -3.45
CA ILE A 77 -3.79 -4.82 -4.41
C ILE A 77 -5.02 -3.92 -4.28
N ASP A 78 -5.41 -3.51 -3.06
CA ASP A 78 -6.52 -2.59 -2.83
C ASP A 78 -6.31 -1.20 -3.45
N GLN A 79 -5.05 -0.85 -3.74
CA GLN A 79 -4.64 0.39 -4.40
C GLN A 79 -4.25 0.20 -5.87
N GLY A 80 -4.61 -0.93 -6.46
CA GLY A 80 -4.34 -1.25 -7.86
C GLY A 80 -3.21 -2.25 -8.09
N GLY A 81 -2.48 -2.63 -7.03
CA GLY A 81 -1.35 -3.56 -7.10
C GLY A 81 -0.03 -2.91 -7.48
N CYS A 82 1.07 -3.53 -7.06
CA CYS A 82 2.43 -3.05 -7.35
C CYS A 82 3.26 -4.01 -8.24
N LEU A 83 2.65 -5.11 -8.70
CA LEU A 83 3.23 -6.00 -9.70
C LEU A 83 2.44 -5.87 -11.01
N GLU A 84 3.11 -5.85 -12.17
CA GLU A 84 2.42 -5.81 -13.47
C GLU A 84 1.50 -7.01 -13.71
N THR A 85 1.76 -8.12 -13.02
CA THR A 85 0.98 -9.35 -13.10
C THR A 85 -0.16 -9.41 -12.09
N SER A 86 -0.30 -8.41 -11.21
CA SER A 86 -1.34 -8.39 -10.18
C SER A 86 -2.73 -8.18 -10.76
N ARG A 87 -3.68 -9.00 -10.30
CA ARG A 87 -5.11 -8.80 -10.49
C ARG A 87 -5.86 -9.12 -9.20
N PRO A 88 -6.91 -8.36 -8.85
CA PRO A 88 -7.67 -8.61 -7.63
C PRO A 88 -8.27 -10.02 -7.60
N THR A 89 -8.16 -10.66 -6.44
CA THR A 89 -8.80 -11.94 -6.12
C THR A 89 -9.68 -11.81 -4.88
N SER A 90 -10.41 -12.87 -4.54
CA SER A 90 -11.29 -12.89 -3.39
C SER A 90 -10.88 -13.96 -2.39
N HIS A 91 -11.39 -13.89 -1.15
CA HIS A 91 -11.14 -14.93 -0.15
C HIS A 91 -11.67 -16.33 -0.55
N SER A 92 -12.65 -16.41 -1.44
CA SER A 92 -13.20 -17.68 -1.95
C SER A 92 -12.41 -18.25 -3.13
N ASP A 93 -11.69 -17.43 -3.87
CA ASP A 93 -10.80 -17.80 -4.99
C ASP A 93 -9.51 -16.97 -4.87
N PRO A 94 -8.59 -17.33 -3.93
CA PRO A 94 -7.57 -16.42 -3.45
C PRO A 94 -6.32 -16.36 -4.33
N VAL A 95 -6.05 -17.37 -5.14
CA VAL A 95 -4.77 -17.52 -5.84
C VAL A 95 -4.93 -17.79 -7.34
N TYR A 96 -3.90 -17.46 -8.10
CA TYR A 96 -3.78 -17.82 -9.51
C TYR A 96 -2.29 -17.96 -9.89
N PHE A 97 -2.03 -18.59 -11.01
CA PHE A 97 -0.68 -18.65 -11.58
C PHE A 97 -0.53 -17.65 -12.71
N GLU A 98 0.58 -16.94 -12.72
CA GLU A 98 1.04 -16.07 -13.80
C GLU A 98 2.56 -16.19 -13.92
N GLU A 99 3.09 -16.39 -15.13
CA GLU A 99 4.53 -16.60 -15.39
C GLU A 99 5.15 -17.76 -14.55
N GLY A 100 4.37 -18.77 -14.19
CA GLY A 100 4.84 -19.89 -13.36
C GLY A 100 4.92 -19.60 -11.84
N VAL A 101 4.58 -18.38 -11.41
CA VAL A 101 4.58 -17.91 -10.02
C VAL A 101 3.16 -17.90 -9.47
N LEU A 102 2.97 -18.41 -8.25
CA LEU A 102 1.69 -18.39 -7.55
C LEU A 102 1.42 -16.99 -6.97
N HIS A 103 0.36 -16.35 -7.44
CA HIS A 103 -0.04 -15.02 -6.94
C HIS A 103 -1.15 -15.10 -5.90
N TYR A 104 -1.00 -14.34 -4.81
CA TYR A 104 -2.02 -14.07 -3.80
C TYR A 104 -2.29 -12.56 -3.75
N CYS A 105 -3.42 -12.15 -4.31
CA CYS A 105 -3.81 -10.75 -4.49
C CYS A 105 -5.23 -10.51 -3.96
N VAL A 106 -5.55 -11.06 -2.80
CA VAL A 106 -6.88 -10.95 -2.19
C VAL A 106 -7.11 -9.53 -1.71
N THR A 107 -8.19 -8.92 -2.20
CA THR A 107 -8.63 -7.62 -1.69
C THR A 107 -9.11 -7.73 -0.25
N ASN A 108 -8.85 -6.69 0.53
CA ASN A 108 -9.19 -6.68 1.95
C ASN A 108 -8.64 -7.91 2.70
N MET A 109 -7.34 -8.19 2.57
CA MET A 109 -6.67 -9.27 3.31
C MET A 109 -7.00 -9.28 4.81
N PRO A 110 -7.13 -8.12 5.50
CA PRO A 110 -7.54 -8.09 6.91
C PRO A 110 -8.90 -8.73 7.20
N GLY A 111 -9.76 -8.86 6.19
CA GLY A 111 -11.05 -9.52 6.30
C GLY A 111 -10.97 -11.01 6.67
N ALA A 112 -9.83 -11.67 6.44
CA ALA A 112 -9.58 -13.04 6.89
C ALA A 112 -9.45 -13.15 8.43
N TYR A 113 -9.14 -12.05 9.12
CA TYR A 113 -8.97 -11.96 10.57
C TYR A 113 -9.84 -10.83 11.15
N PRO A 114 -11.19 -10.90 11.01
CA PRO A 114 -12.07 -9.75 11.19
C PRO A 114 -12.05 -9.19 12.60
N ARG A 115 -11.95 -10.04 13.62
CA ARG A 115 -11.91 -9.58 15.03
C ARG A 115 -10.70 -8.71 15.31
N THR A 116 -9.50 -9.20 14.97
CA THR A 116 -8.24 -8.46 15.21
C THR A 116 -8.19 -7.19 14.39
N SER A 117 -8.55 -7.27 13.13
CA SER A 117 -8.54 -6.14 12.20
C SER A 117 -9.52 -5.06 12.60
N THR A 118 -10.74 -5.43 13.03
CA THR A 118 -11.72 -4.47 13.51
C THR A 118 -11.26 -3.76 14.78
N ILE A 119 -10.70 -4.48 15.76
CA ILE A 119 -10.18 -3.87 17.00
C ILE A 119 -9.06 -2.88 16.66
N ALA A 120 -8.11 -3.27 15.80
CA ALA A 120 -7.00 -2.41 15.40
C ALA A 120 -7.49 -1.15 14.68
N LEU A 121 -8.36 -1.30 13.69
CA LEU A 121 -8.90 -0.20 12.91
C LEU A 121 -9.73 0.75 13.77
N THR A 122 -10.66 0.22 14.56
CA THR A 122 -11.53 1.07 15.41
C THR A 122 -10.72 1.82 16.48
N SER A 123 -9.70 1.19 17.07
CA SER A 123 -8.80 1.88 18.01
C SER A 123 -8.08 3.07 17.38
N ALA A 124 -7.68 2.96 16.11
CA ALA A 124 -7.01 4.04 15.39
C ALA A 124 -7.98 5.15 14.93
N VAL A 125 -9.20 4.79 14.54
CA VAL A 125 -10.19 5.72 13.96
C VAL A 125 -11.05 6.42 15.02
N PHE A 126 -11.31 5.75 16.15
CA PHE A 126 -12.22 6.23 17.20
C PHE A 126 -11.90 7.64 17.72
N PRO A 127 -10.63 8.02 17.99
CA PRO A 127 -10.31 9.38 18.41
C PRO A 127 -10.80 10.46 17.43
N TYR A 128 -10.62 10.23 16.14
CA TYR A 128 -11.09 11.15 15.10
C TYR A 128 -12.62 11.19 15.02
N THR A 129 -13.28 10.06 15.20
CA THR A 129 -14.74 9.98 15.27
C THR A 129 -15.28 10.81 16.43
N LEU A 130 -14.63 10.77 17.61
CA LEU A 130 -15.00 11.59 18.77
C LEU A 130 -14.81 13.08 18.52
N ILE A 131 -13.71 13.48 17.85
CA ILE A 131 -13.50 14.89 17.47
C ILE A 131 -14.64 15.35 16.57
N LEU A 132 -14.97 14.59 15.55
CA LEU A 132 -16.04 14.91 14.62
C LEU A 132 -17.41 14.98 15.33
N ALA A 133 -17.70 14.05 16.25
CA ALA A 133 -18.96 14.00 16.97
C ALA A 133 -19.15 15.18 17.95
N ASN A 134 -18.06 15.61 18.63
CA ASN A 134 -18.11 16.67 19.64
C ASN A 134 -17.92 18.07 19.08
N GLN A 135 -17.12 18.23 18.05
CA GLN A 135 -16.70 19.53 17.51
C GLN A 135 -17.17 19.78 16.06
N GLY A 136 -17.75 18.75 15.41
CA GLY A 136 -18.14 18.85 14.01
C GLY A 136 -16.94 19.16 13.10
N LEU A 137 -17.18 19.96 12.08
CA LEU A 137 -16.13 20.34 11.11
C LEU A 137 -15.06 21.28 11.71
N ASP A 138 -15.36 22.00 12.78
CA ASP A 138 -14.36 22.84 13.46
C ASP A 138 -13.20 21.99 13.97
N GLY A 139 -13.47 20.79 14.47
CA GLY A 139 -12.43 19.84 14.89
C GLY A 139 -11.58 19.33 13.71
N VAL A 140 -12.16 19.18 12.52
CA VAL A 140 -11.43 18.80 11.30
C VAL A 140 -10.52 19.94 10.83
N PHE A 141 -11.05 21.16 10.79
CA PHE A 141 -10.29 22.34 10.35
C PHE A 141 -9.22 22.76 11.38
N GLY A 142 -9.41 22.43 12.65
CA GLY A 142 -8.46 22.72 13.73
C GLY A 142 -7.26 21.78 13.80
N ASP A 143 -7.32 20.61 13.17
CA ASP A 143 -6.25 19.61 13.17
C ASP A 143 -5.68 19.42 11.75
N PRO A 144 -4.41 19.84 11.50
CA PRO A 144 -3.80 19.69 10.16
C PRO A 144 -3.66 18.25 9.70
N GLY A 145 -3.56 17.29 10.62
CA GLY A 145 -3.52 15.86 10.31
C GLY A 145 -4.89 15.35 9.85
N PHE A 146 -5.93 15.72 10.60
CA PHE A 146 -7.31 15.36 10.27
C PHE A 146 -7.78 16.03 8.97
N LEU A 147 -7.40 17.30 8.77
CA LEU A 147 -7.72 18.05 7.55
C LEU A 147 -7.22 17.37 6.27
N LYS A 148 -6.07 16.69 6.32
CA LYS A 148 -5.58 15.90 5.16
C LYS A 148 -6.50 14.75 4.77
N GLY A 149 -7.37 14.29 5.68
CA GLY A 149 -8.40 13.30 5.40
C GLY A 149 -9.65 13.87 4.71
N LEU A 150 -9.80 15.18 4.66
CA LEU A 150 -10.94 15.84 4.04
C LEU A 150 -10.82 15.82 2.52
N GLN A 151 -11.44 14.85 1.87
CA GLN A 151 -11.32 14.63 0.43
C GLN A 151 -12.32 15.45 -0.38
N VAL A 152 -13.55 15.58 0.13
CA VAL A 152 -14.63 16.34 -0.49
C VAL A 152 -15.31 17.20 0.57
N TYR A 153 -15.56 18.45 0.24
CA TYR A 153 -16.30 19.39 1.09
C TYR A 153 -17.20 20.27 0.23
N GLN A 154 -18.48 20.37 0.60
CA GLN A 154 -19.51 21.14 -0.15
C GLN A 154 -19.54 20.82 -1.66
N GLY A 155 -19.35 19.54 -2.02
CA GLY A 155 -19.38 19.09 -3.42
C GLY A 155 -18.09 19.36 -4.21
N LYS A 156 -17.05 19.89 -3.58
CA LYS A 156 -15.76 20.19 -4.22
C LYS A 156 -14.66 19.29 -3.70
N LEU A 157 -13.73 18.90 -4.58
CA LEU A 157 -12.53 18.14 -4.21
C LEU A 157 -11.57 19.03 -3.41
N ARG A 158 -10.96 18.44 -2.38
CA ARG A 158 -10.00 19.10 -1.47
C ARG A 158 -8.60 18.46 -1.54
N SER A 159 -8.44 17.38 -2.29
CA SER A 159 -7.19 16.64 -2.43
C SER A 159 -6.64 16.76 -3.85
N GLU A 160 -5.47 17.40 -3.99
CA GLU A 160 -4.75 17.46 -5.27
C GLU A 160 -4.36 16.10 -5.80
N VAL A 161 -3.98 15.17 -4.90
CA VAL A 161 -3.55 13.83 -5.26
C VAL A 161 -4.70 13.08 -5.91
N ILE A 162 -5.89 13.10 -5.29
CA ILE A 162 -7.09 12.47 -5.85
C ILE A 162 -7.53 13.14 -7.14
N ALA A 163 -7.49 14.47 -7.19
CA ALA A 163 -7.85 15.22 -8.39
C ALA A 163 -6.99 14.82 -9.60
N LYS A 164 -5.69 14.63 -9.38
CA LYS A 164 -4.76 14.15 -10.43
C LYS A 164 -4.99 12.69 -10.80
N ASP A 165 -5.17 11.81 -9.81
CA ASP A 165 -5.32 10.36 -10.05
C ASP A 165 -6.62 10.01 -10.79
N LEU A 166 -7.66 10.85 -10.62
CA LEU A 166 -8.97 10.67 -11.25
C LEU A 166 -9.23 11.62 -12.44
N ASP A 167 -8.23 12.40 -12.89
CA ASP A 167 -8.39 13.43 -13.95
C ASP A 167 -9.49 14.46 -13.65
N LEU A 168 -9.68 14.82 -12.37
CA LEU A 168 -10.69 15.73 -11.88
C LEU A 168 -10.12 17.07 -11.40
N THR A 169 -9.03 17.55 -11.99
CA THR A 169 -8.35 18.78 -11.59
C THR A 169 -9.22 20.01 -11.69
N GLY A 170 -10.19 20.04 -12.60
CA GLY A 170 -11.18 21.13 -12.72
C GLY A 170 -12.20 21.20 -11.56
N ALA A 171 -12.33 20.15 -10.75
CA ALA A 171 -13.22 20.11 -9.58
C ALA A 171 -12.48 20.46 -8.26
N LEU A 172 -11.18 20.74 -8.32
CA LEU A 172 -10.35 21.03 -7.15
C LEU A 172 -10.59 22.45 -6.64
N ASP A 173 -10.87 22.58 -5.35
CA ASP A 173 -10.96 23.85 -4.64
C ASP A 173 -10.25 23.76 -3.29
N LEU A 174 -9.09 24.37 -3.19
CA LEU A 174 -8.26 24.39 -1.98
C LEU A 174 -8.53 25.58 -1.07
N GLN A 175 -9.31 26.57 -1.51
CA GLN A 175 -9.41 27.89 -0.87
C GLN A 175 -10.67 28.11 -0.03
N SER A 176 -11.76 27.40 -0.27
CA SER A 176 -13.00 27.59 0.48
C SER A 176 -13.00 26.81 1.81
N ARG A 177 -13.24 27.52 2.92
CA ARG A 177 -13.67 26.94 4.19
C ARG A 177 -15.16 26.69 4.19
#